data_bd717e37a2c38957b355b17b4f99a01a
#
_entry.id   bd717e37a2c38957b355b17b4f99a01a
#
_cell.length_a   1.000
_cell.length_b   1.000
_cell.length_c   1.000
_cell.angle_alpha   90.00
_cell.angle_beta   90.00
_cell.angle_gamma   90.00
#
_symmetry.space_group_name_H-M   'P 1'
#
loop_
_entity.id
_entity.type
_entity.pdbx_description
1 polymer ?
#
loop_
_entity_poly.entity_id
_entity_poly.type
_entity_poly.pdbx_seq_one_letter_code
_entity_poly.pdbx_strand_id
1 'polypeptide(L)'
;TVALFNQKTGHKFPTGSVEDRIVWLHVEAKDSEGNVYHLPVDKKGFEGEEYTIASDAKSYQDMGLPLDIEDFEGVQREDVPNGDRIFRMPFFDPQGRMTIMQWNTDSLGVDYRIGPRETKLETYTFEIPYEAAPGEMTITAVMNYRLLVKPVGELLDVPEEEYAIHEINRHSTEITVIP
;
A
#
# COMPACT_ATOMS: atom_id res chain seq x y z
N THR A 1 4.97 -13.00 9.93
CA THR A 1 5.63 -11.68 9.92
C THR A 1 6.50 -11.53 8.69
N VAL A 2 6.41 -10.39 8.01
CA VAL A 2 7.25 -10.02 6.87
C VAL A 2 8.23 -8.95 7.33
N ALA A 3 9.53 -9.16 7.07
CA ALA A 3 10.59 -8.21 7.38
C ALA A 3 11.02 -7.48 6.10
N LEU A 4 10.94 -6.16 6.10
CA LEU A 4 11.30 -5.30 4.98
C LEU A 4 12.56 -4.50 5.35
N PHE A 5 13.65 -4.77 4.68
CA PHE A 5 14.94 -4.15 4.96
C PHE A 5 15.39 -3.22 3.85
N ASN A 6 15.53 -1.93 4.16
CA ASN A 6 16.12 -0.95 3.26
C ASN A 6 17.65 -1.03 3.30
N GLN A 7 18.22 -1.94 2.53
CA GLN A 7 19.65 -2.24 2.54
C GLN A 7 20.51 -1.24 1.76
N LYS A 8 20.00 -0.74 0.64
CA LYS A 8 20.84 -0.09 -0.39
C LYS A 8 20.59 1.38 -0.58
N THR A 9 19.42 1.90 -0.17
CA THR A 9 19.16 3.34 -0.31
C THR A 9 19.73 4.10 0.88
N GLY A 10 20.46 5.19 0.62
CA GLY A 10 21.00 6.07 1.65
C GLY A 10 19.97 7.03 2.27
N HIS A 11 18.70 6.87 1.95
CA HIS A 11 17.59 7.74 2.33
C HIS A 11 16.33 6.90 2.62
N LYS A 12 15.26 7.53 3.14
CA LYS A 12 13.97 6.89 3.34
C LYS A 12 13.38 6.44 2.00
N PHE A 13 12.72 5.29 2.00
CA PHE A 13 12.06 4.73 0.83
C PHE A 13 10.55 4.60 1.06
N PRO A 14 9.69 5.09 0.14
CA PRO A 14 9.99 5.87 -1.06
C PRO A 14 10.55 7.26 -0.76
N THR A 15 11.09 7.93 -1.78
CA THR A 15 11.66 9.28 -1.71
C THR A 15 11.27 10.12 -2.94
N GLY A 16 11.66 11.40 -2.95
CA GLY A 16 11.24 12.37 -3.96
C GLY A 16 9.82 12.86 -3.68
N SER A 17 8.99 13.02 -4.68
CA SER A 17 7.57 13.34 -4.53
C SER A 17 6.83 12.15 -3.92
N VAL A 18 6.94 12.02 -2.59
CA VAL A 18 6.42 10.86 -1.86
C VAL A 18 4.88 10.84 -1.83
N GLU A 19 4.26 11.97 -2.03
CA GLU A 19 2.83 12.16 -2.16
C GLU A 19 2.27 11.56 -3.46
N ASP A 20 3.07 11.59 -4.54
CA ASP A 20 2.67 11.08 -5.87
C ASP A 20 3.00 9.60 -6.07
N ARG A 21 3.87 9.06 -5.21
CA ARG A 21 4.35 7.68 -5.32
C ARG A 21 3.67 6.77 -4.34
N ILE A 22 3.42 5.56 -4.77
CA ILE A 22 2.88 4.55 -3.88
C ILE A 22 3.76 3.32 -3.86
N VAL A 23 4.09 2.85 -2.65
CA VAL A 23 4.80 1.60 -2.38
C VAL A 23 3.95 0.81 -1.41
N TRP A 24 3.68 -0.45 -1.72
CA TRP A 24 2.88 -1.28 -0.83
C TRP A 24 3.34 -2.74 -0.81
N LEU A 25 3.05 -3.38 0.31
CA LEU A 25 3.27 -4.80 0.51
C LEU A 25 1.95 -5.53 0.38
N HIS A 26 1.87 -6.41 -0.61
CA HIS A 26 0.78 -7.34 -0.82
C HIS A 26 1.17 -8.71 -0.28
N VAL A 27 0.28 -9.36 0.46
CA VAL A 27 0.51 -10.71 0.97
C VAL A 27 -0.68 -11.60 0.64
N GLU A 28 -0.39 -12.75 0.07
CA GLU A 28 -1.38 -13.76 -0.29
C GLU A 28 -0.95 -15.16 0.13
N ALA A 29 -1.90 -16.03 0.35
CA ALA A 29 -1.69 -17.46 0.52
C ALA A 29 -2.36 -18.20 -0.65
N LYS A 30 -1.69 -19.23 -1.18
CA LYS A 30 -2.21 -20.10 -2.23
C LYS A 30 -2.17 -21.53 -1.76
N ASP A 31 -3.32 -22.20 -1.73
CA ASP A 31 -3.43 -23.59 -1.31
C ASP A 31 -2.99 -24.59 -2.40
N SER A 32 -3.01 -25.88 -2.07
CA SER A 32 -2.57 -26.96 -2.99
C SER A 32 -3.44 -27.12 -4.23
N GLU A 33 -4.67 -26.62 -4.24
CA GLU A 33 -5.58 -26.61 -5.39
C GLU A 33 -5.51 -25.31 -6.19
N GLY A 34 -4.74 -24.33 -5.71
CA GLY A 34 -4.53 -23.05 -6.40
C GLY A 34 -5.49 -21.94 -6.00
N ASN A 35 -6.32 -22.14 -4.97
CA ASN A 35 -7.17 -21.07 -4.44
C ASN A 35 -6.29 -20.02 -3.75
N VAL A 36 -6.59 -18.74 -4.00
CA VAL A 36 -5.80 -17.62 -3.49
C VAL A 36 -6.60 -16.87 -2.42
N TYR A 37 -5.95 -16.62 -1.31
CA TYR A 37 -6.49 -15.91 -0.14
C TYR A 37 -5.63 -14.68 0.13
N HIS A 38 -6.24 -13.50 0.07
CA HIS A 38 -5.57 -12.25 0.42
C HIS A 38 -5.42 -12.14 1.95
N LEU A 39 -4.23 -11.76 2.41
CA LEU A 39 -3.91 -11.56 3.81
C LEU A 39 -3.79 -10.07 4.11
N PRO A 40 -4.77 -9.44 4.78
CA PRO A 40 -4.63 -8.06 5.23
C PRO A 40 -3.63 -7.96 6.38
N VAL A 41 -2.90 -6.84 6.44
CA VAL A 41 -2.00 -6.55 7.55
C VAL A 41 -2.78 -6.39 8.86
N ASP A 42 -2.21 -6.85 9.98
CA ASP A 42 -2.80 -6.68 11.30
C ASP A 42 -2.83 -5.19 11.66
N LYS A 43 -4.01 -4.70 12.09
CA LYS A 43 -4.22 -3.28 12.46
C LYS A 43 -3.78 -2.94 13.88
N LYS A 44 -3.39 -3.93 14.67
CA LYS A 44 -3.01 -3.73 16.07
C LYS A 44 -1.70 -2.93 16.17
N GLY A 45 -1.74 -1.80 16.85
CA GLY A 45 -0.58 -0.94 17.09
C GLY A 45 -0.39 0.19 16.08
N PHE A 46 -1.36 0.45 15.19
CA PHE A 46 -1.29 1.48 14.15
C PHE A 46 -2.11 2.74 14.44
N GLU A 47 -2.26 3.12 15.70
CA GLU A 47 -2.91 4.41 16.03
C GLU A 47 -2.17 5.57 15.34
N GLY A 48 -2.91 6.37 14.55
CA GLY A 48 -2.36 7.46 13.76
C GLY A 48 -1.72 7.05 12.43
N GLU A 49 -1.70 5.75 12.10
CA GLU A 49 -1.12 5.22 10.86
C GLU A 49 -2.18 4.65 9.90
N GLU A 50 -3.46 4.95 10.13
CA GLU A 50 -4.59 4.41 9.35
C GLU A 50 -4.47 4.71 7.85
N TYR A 51 -3.82 5.81 7.49
CA TYR A 51 -3.58 6.21 6.10
C TYR A 51 -2.47 5.39 5.41
N THR A 52 -1.83 4.51 6.13
CA THR A 52 -0.80 3.62 5.61
C THR A 52 -1.30 2.19 5.34
N ILE A 53 -2.61 1.98 5.47
CA ILE A 53 -3.28 0.75 5.10
C ILE A 53 -4.27 1.07 3.98
N ALA A 54 -4.24 0.29 2.90
CA ALA A 54 -5.17 0.47 1.80
C ALA A 54 -6.61 0.25 2.27
N SER A 55 -7.47 1.22 1.98
CA SER A 55 -8.91 1.13 2.24
C SER A 55 -9.67 2.06 1.31
N ASP A 56 -10.91 1.71 1.00
CA ASP A 56 -11.77 2.53 0.13
C ASP A 56 -12.08 3.91 0.74
N ALA A 57 -12.13 3.99 2.08
CA ALA A 57 -12.42 5.24 2.79
C ALA A 57 -11.22 6.19 2.91
N LYS A 58 -10.01 5.73 2.57
CA LYS A 58 -8.76 6.46 2.82
C LYS A 58 -7.85 6.59 1.60
N SER A 59 -8.35 6.28 0.43
CA SER A 59 -7.77 6.75 -0.82
C SER A 59 -7.89 8.28 -0.85
N TYR A 60 -6.96 8.97 -1.46
CA TYR A 60 -6.84 10.44 -1.50
C TYR A 60 -8.19 11.15 -1.51
N GLN A 61 -8.53 11.82 -0.41
CA GLN A 61 -9.81 12.53 -0.24
C GLN A 61 -9.82 13.88 -0.95
N ASP A 62 -8.64 14.38 -1.28
CA ASP A 62 -8.46 15.62 -2.03
C ASP A 62 -7.23 15.47 -2.91
N MET A 63 -7.41 15.51 -4.22
CA MET A 63 -6.29 15.58 -5.14
C MET A 63 -5.76 17.01 -5.27
N GLY A 64 -6.34 17.97 -4.54
CA GLY A 64 -5.95 19.37 -4.57
C GLY A 64 -6.06 20.01 -5.95
N LEU A 65 -6.73 19.35 -6.87
CA LEU A 65 -6.90 19.85 -8.21
C LEU A 65 -7.88 21.01 -8.18
N PRO A 66 -7.57 22.16 -8.81
CA PRO A 66 -8.43 23.31 -8.84
C PRO A 66 -9.61 23.08 -9.81
N LEU A 67 -10.21 21.90 -9.73
CA LEU A 67 -11.39 21.55 -10.48
C LEU A 67 -12.57 21.81 -9.56
N ASP A 68 -13.56 22.58 -10.06
CA ASP A 68 -14.90 22.67 -9.52
C ASP A 68 -15.59 21.29 -9.61
N ILE A 69 -15.00 20.30 -8.98
CA ILE A 69 -15.59 18.97 -8.85
C ILE A 69 -16.34 19.00 -7.53
N GLU A 70 -17.60 19.42 -7.58
CA GLU A 70 -18.52 19.44 -6.43
C GLU A 70 -18.71 18.05 -5.79
N ASP A 71 -18.37 16.97 -6.49
CA ASP A 71 -18.60 15.57 -6.13
C ASP A 71 -17.33 14.71 -6.22
N PHE A 72 -16.23 15.21 -5.69
CA PHE A 72 -15.08 14.32 -5.47
C PHE A 72 -15.36 13.38 -4.28
N GLU A 73 -16.37 12.55 -4.40
CA GLU A 73 -16.61 11.43 -3.51
C GLU A 73 -15.47 10.41 -3.67
N GLY A 74 -14.41 10.64 -2.93
CA GLY A 74 -13.32 9.70 -2.80
C GLY A 74 -12.62 9.42 -4.13
N VAL A 75 -11.37 9.77 -4.21
CA VAL A 75 -10.50 9.31 -5.28
C VAL A 75 -10.67 7.81 -5.41
N GLN A 76 -10.95 7.36 -6.61
CA GLN A 76 -11.01 5.93 -6.90
C GLN A 76 -9.77 5.25 -6.33
N ARG A 77 -9.99 4.16 -5.67
CA ARG A 77 -8.96 3.31 -5.14
C ARG A 77 -7.94 3.01 -6.23
N GLU A 78 -6.67 3.05 -5.86
CA GLU A 78 -5.55 2.90 -6.79
C GLU A 78 -5.24 1.44 -7.18
N ASP A 79 -6.23 0.58 -7.27
CA ASP A 79 -6.06 -0.86 -7.51
C ASP A 79 -5.17 -1.56 -6.46
N VAL A 80 -5.02 -0.93 -5.29
CA VAL A 80 -4.32 -1.54 -4.15
C VAL A 80 -5.33 -2.29 -3.30
N PRO A 81 -5.19 -3.61 -3.11
CA PRO A 81 -6.13 -4.40 -2.34
C PRO A 81 -6.34 -3.87 -0.92
N ASN A 82 -7.61 -3.84 -0.45
CA ASN A 82 -7.93 -3.44 0.92
C ASN A 82 -7.14 -4.29 1.93
N GLY A 83 -6.48 -3.63 2.88
CA GLY A 83 -5.66 -4.30 3.87
C GLY A 83 -4.19 -4.41 3.51
N ASP A 84 -3.77 -4.09 2.28
CA ASP A 84 -2.36 -4.02 1.94
C ASP A 84 -1.65 -2.90 2.70
N ARG A 85 -0.40 -3.14 3.10
CA ARG A 85 0.41 -2.18 3.84
C ARG A 85 1.08 -1.19 2.90
N ILE A 86 0.77 0.11 3.05
CA ILE A 86 1.33 1.19 2.25
C ILE A 86 2.43 1.89 3.03
N PHE A 87 3.58 2.12 2.38
CA PHE A 87 4.73 2.85 2.93
C PHE A 87 4.73 4.27 2.38
N ARG A 88 4.23 5.22 3.17
CA ARG A 88 4.08 6.62 2.77
C ARG A 88 4.30 7.58 3.94
N MET A 89 4.38 8.85 3.64
CA MET A 89 4.17 9.95 4.55
C MET A 89 3.03 10.79 3.98
N PRO A 90 1.81 10.71 4.55
CA PRO A 90 0.67 11.43 4.02
C PRO A 90 0.77 12.93 4.30
N PHE A 91 0.34 13.73 3.34
CA PHE A 91 0.17 15.18 3.46
C PHE A 91 -1.31 15.50 3.67
N PHE A 92 -1.62 16.48 4.49
CA PHE A 92 -2.98 16.89 4.77
C PHE A 92 -3.17 18.37 4.45
N ASP A 93 -4.31 18.69 3.83
CA ASP A 93 -4.73 20.05 3.55
C ASP A 93 -5.27 20.77 4.81
N PRO A 94 -5.58 22.09 4.74
CA PRO A 94 -6.16 22.84 5.87
C PRO A 94 -7.51 22.31 6.38
N GLN A 95 -8.18 21.46 5.63
CA GLN A 95 -9.44 20.80 6.02
C GLN A 95 -9.19 19.41 6.63
N GLY A 96 -7.93 19.00 6.78
CA GLY A 96 -7.54 17.68 7.31
C GLY A 96 -7.77 16.52 6.34
N ARG A 97 -7.95 16.79 5.05
CA ARG A 97 -8.08 15.77 4.01
C ARG A 97 -6.70 15.43 3.45
N MET A 98 -6.46 14.17 3.12
CA MET A 98 -5.21 13.76 2.50
C MET A 98 -5.09 14.40 1.11
N THR A 99 -3.95 15.07 0.86
CA THR A 99 -3.66 15.77 -0.40
C THR A 99 -2.35 15.28 -1.01
N ILE A 100 -2.26 15.35 -2.32
CA ILE A 100 -1.01 15.14 -3.09
C ILE A 100 -0.36 16.48 -3.48
N MET A 101 -1.01 17.59 -3.16
CA MET A 101 -0.56 18.93 -3.56
C MET A 101 0.34 19.53 -2.48
N GLN A 102 1.63 19.60 -2.73
CA GLN A 102 2.60 20.19 -1.79
C GLN A 102 2.23 21.61 -1.38
N TRP A 103 1.76 22.42 -2.32
CA TRP A 103 1.38 23.82 -2.06
C TRP A 103 0.06 23.98 -1.28
N ASN A 104 -0.74 22.93 -1.17
CA ASN A 104 -1.96 22.90 -0.35
C ASN A 104 -1.77 22.17 0.97
N THR A 105 -0.53 21.82 1.31
CA THR A 105 -0.23 21.05 2.52
C THR A 105 -0.17 21.98 3.73
N ASP A 106 -0.98 21.67 4.76
CA ASP A 106 -0.98 22.33 6.07
C ASP A 106 -0.18 21.50 7.09
N SER A 107 -0.33 20.18 7.07
CA SER A 107 0.31 19.28 8.04
C SER A 107 0.77 17.97 7.41
N LEU A 108 1.66 17.27 8.11
CA LEU A 108 2.18 15.97 7.73
C LEU A 108 1.68 14.91 8.71
N GLY A 109 1.31 13.75 8.18
CA GLY A 109 0.98 12.58 8.99
C GLY A 109 2.19 11.78 9.43
N VAL A 110 1.94 10.60 9.99
CA VAL A 110 3.00 9.69 10.43
C VAL A 110 3.86 9.27 9.24
N ASP A 111 5.16 9.46 9.36
CA ASP A 111 6.12 9.05 8.34
C ASP A 111 6.41 7.55 8.45
N TYR A 112 5.70 6.76 7.66
CA TYR A 112 5.84 5.31 7.64
C TYR A 112 6.74 4.78 6.51
N ARG A 113 7.53 5.62 5.91
CA ARG A 113 8.57 5.21 4.95
C ARG A 113 9.66 4.38 5.65
N ILE A 114 10.35 3.54 4.89
CA ILE A 114 11.42 2.68 5.41
C ILE A 114 12.74 3.46 5.39
N GLY A 115 13.30 3.75 6.56
CA GLY A 115 14.56 4.49 6.73
C GLY A 115 15.78 3.74 6.20
N PRO A 116 16.92 4.43 5.97
CA PRO A 116 18.16 3.78 5.53
C PRO A 116 18.63 2.79 6.61
N ARG A 117 18.89 1.55 6.20
CA ARG A 117 19.25 0.40 7.07
C ARG A 117 18.19 0.06 8.14
N GLU A 118 16.98 0.57 7.99
CA GLU A 118 15.85 0.22 8.82
C GLU A 118 15.23 -1.10 8.35
N THR A 119 14.75 -1.89 9.33
CA THR A 119 13.88 -3.03 9.11
C THR A 119 12.51 -2.72 9.65
N LYS A 120 11.49 -2.73 8.81
CA LYS A 120 10.07 -2.73 9.21
C LYS A 120 9.58 -4.15 9.32
N LEU A 121 8.81 -4.43 10.38
CA LEU A 121 8.18 -5.74 10.60
C LEU A 121 6.67 -5.57 10.48
N GLU A 122 6.08 -6.25 9.51
CA GLU A 122 4.64 -6.28 9.31
C GLU A 122 4.08 -7.64 9.71
N THR A 123 3.03 -7.65 10.51
CA THR A 123 2.41 -8.87 11.01
C THR A 123 1.09 -9.13 10.31
N TYR A 124 0.86 -10.39 10.00
CA TYR A 124 -0.33 -10.90 9.34
C TYR A 124 -0.85 -12.07 10.15
N THR A 125 -2.05 -11.94 10.72
CA THR A 125 -2.76 -13.02 11.39
C THR A 125 -3.82 -13.56 10.44
N PHE A 126 -3.69 -14.83 10.10
CA PHE A 126 -4.53 -15.47 9.10
C PHE A 126 -5.12 -16.76 9.71
N GLU A 127 -6.45 -16.84 9.70
CA GLU A 127 -7.16 -18.07 9.98
C GLU A 127 -7.36 -18.81 8.66
N ILE A 128 -6.85 -20.04 8.58
CA ILE A 128 -6.99 -20.87 7.38
C ILE A 128 -8.49 -21.17 7.18
N PRO A 129 -9.08 -20.77 6.04
CA PRO A 129 -10.48 -21.06 5.76
C PRO A 129 -10.76 -22.56 5.79
N TYR A 130 -11.94 -22.93 6.26
CA TYR A 130 -12.33 -24.35 6.33
C TYR A 130 -12.32 -25.04 4.95
N GLU A 131 -12.59 -24.27 3.90
CA GLU A 131 -12.58 -24.73 2.50
C GLU A 131 -11.17 -24.79 1.88
N ALA A 132 -10.14 -24.37 2.59
CA ALA A 132 -8.78 -24.43 2.07
C ALA A 132 -8.34 -25.88 1.88
N ALA A 133 -7.78 -26.18 0.72
CA ALA A 133 -7.33 -27.52 0.39
C ALA A 133 -6.18 -27.94 1.30
N PRO A 134 -6.24 -29.15 1.89
CA PRO A 134 -5.15 -29.68 2.69
C PRO A 134 -3.90 -29.94 1.84
N GLY A 135 -2.73 -29.83 2.45
CA GLY A 135 -1.46 -30.02 1.77
C GLY A 135 -0.56 -28.81 1.88
N GLU A 136 0.26 -28.58 0.87
CA GLU A 136 1.18 -27.45 0.84
C GLU A 136 0.42 -26.15 0.51
N MET A 137 0.64 -25.13 1.33
CA MET A 137 0.15 -23.78 1.10
C MET A 137 1.33 -22.83 1.00
N THR A 138 1.43 -22.11 -0.12
CA THR A 138 2.47 -21.10 -0.36
C THR A 138 2.00 -19.74 0.09
N ILE A 139 2.74 -19.10 0.98
CA ILE A 139 2.52 -17.71 1.39
C ILE A 139 3.51 -16.83 0.63
N THR A 140 3.00 -15.86 -0.12
CA THR A 140 3.82 -14.96 -0.96
C THR A 140 3.63 -13.52 -0.50
N ALA A 141 4.75 -12.82 -0.29
CA ALA A 141 4.82 -11.40 -0.01
C ALA A 141 5.45 -10.69 -1.21
N VAL A 142 4.76 -9.69 -1.75
CA VAL A 142 5.18 -8.93 -2.93
C VAL A 142 5.26 -7.45 -2.57
N MET A 143 6.42 -6.85 -2.77
CA MET A 143 6.61 -5.42 -2.66
C MET A 143 6.38 -4.76 -4.01
N ASN A 144 5.38 -3.93 -4.10
CA ASN A 144 4.96 -3.23 -5.30
C ASN A 144 5.30 -1.74 -5.24
N TYR A 145 5.48 -1.15 -6.39
CA TYR A 145 5.77 0.27 -6.58
C TYR A 145 5.00 0.83 -7.76
N ARG A 146 4.52 2.05 -7.62
CA ARG A 146 3.95 2.86 -8.69
C ARG A 146 4.56 4.26 -8.61
N LEU A 147 5.05 4.74 -9.74
CA LEU A 147 5.74 6.04 -9.83
C LEU A 147 4.77 7.21 -9.64
N LEU A 148 3.60 7.12 -10.23
CA LEU A 148 2.55 8.12 -10.18
C LEU A 148 1.25 7.46 -9.77
N VAL A 149 0.52 8.04 -8.84
CA VAL A 149 -0.79 7.52 -8.44
C VAL A 149 -1.75 7.52 -9.62
N LYS A 150 -2.50 6.42 -9.79
CA LYS A 150 -3.35 6.20 -10.96
C LYS A 150 -4.32 7.36 -11.25
N PRO A 151 -5.04 7.91 -10.26
CA PRO A 151 -5.97 9.01 -10.53
C PRO A 151 -5.31 10.25 -11.11
N VAL A 152 -4.06 10.53 -10.74
CA VAL A 152 -3.29 11.64 -11.31
C VAL A 152 -2.87 11.32 -12.75
N GLY A 153 -2.41 10.10 -13.00
CA GLY A 153 -2.06 9.65 -14.35
C GLY A 153 -3.24 9.75 -15.31
N GLU A 154 -4.41 9.30 -14.90
CA GLU A 154 -5.65 9.39 -15.70
C GLU A 154 -6.08 10.85 -15.92
N LEU A 155 -6.02 11.69 -14.88
CA LEU A 155 -6.36 13.11 -15.01
C LEU A 155 -5.46 13.88 -15.97
N LEU A 156 -4.15 13.59 -15.91
CA LEU A 156 -3.15 14.25 -16.76
C LEU A 156 -3.05 13.63 -18.16
N ASP A 157 -3.83 12.59 -18.44
CA ASP A 157 -3.84 11.84 -19.70
C ASP A 157 -2.42 11.39 -20.11
N VAL A 158 -1.62 10.93 -19.11
CA VAL A 158 -0.30 10.36 -19.39
C VAL A 158 -0.43 8.89 -19.78
N PRO A 159 0.53 8.34 -20.56
CA PRO A 159 0.51 6.93 -20.94
C PRO A 159 0.42 5.99 -19.72
N GLU A 160 -0.33 4.91 -19.85
CA GLU A 160 -0.56 3.95 -18.76
C GLU A 160 0.76 3.37 -18.19
N GLU A 161 1.78 3.26 -19.02
CA GLU A 161 3.11 2.79 -18.63
C GLU A 161 3.75 3.64 -17.52
N GLU A 162 3.42 4.94 -17.46
CA GLU A 162 3.98 5.87 -16.47
C GLU A 162 3.41 5.65 -15.05
N TYR A 163 2.24 5.03 -14.95
CA TYR A 163 1.62 4.68 -13.68
C TYR A 163 1.33 3.18 -13.52
N ALA A 164 2.03 2.36 -14.30
CA ALA A 164 1.97 0.91 -14.16
C ALA A 164 2.51 0.43 -12.80
N ILE A 165 2.01 -0.72 -12.37
CA ILE A 165 2.52 -1.38 -11.16
C ILE A 165 3.82 -2.13 -11.50
N HIS A 166 4.85 -1.88 -10.71
CA HIS A 166 6.13 -2.57 -10.81
C HIS A 166 6.38 -3.41 -9.55
N GLU A 167 6.60 -4.70 -9.73
CA GLU A 167 7.07 -5.56 -8.64
C GLU A 167 8.54 -5.24 -8.35
N ILE A 168 8.84 -4.83 -7.12
CA ILE A 168 10.22 -4.52 -6.69
C ILE A 168 10.91 -5.78 -6.16
N ASN A 169 10.17 -6.58 -5.39
CA ASN A 169 10.71 -7.77 -4.76
C ASN A 169 9.58 -8.74 -4.40
N ARG A 170 9.93 -10.02 -4.35
CA ARG A 170 9.02 -11.13 -3.99
C ARG A 170 9.75 -12.10 -3.08
N HIS A 171 9.03 -12.60 -2.09
CA HIS A 171 9.48 -13.71 -1.25
C HIS A 171 8.33 -14.65 -0.96
N SER A 172 8.60 -15.95 -1.01
CA SER A 172 7.59 -16.97 -0.71
C SER A 172 8.11 -17.96 0.34
N THR A 173 7.18 -18.49 1.13
CA THR A 173 7.42 -19.57 2.09
C THR A 173 6.27 -20.55 2.05
N GLU A 174 6.50 -21.77 2.49
CA GLU A 174 5.52 -22.85 2.47
C GLU A 174 5.16 -23.27 3.90
N ILE A 175 3.89 -23.59 4.07
CA ILE A 175 3.35 -24.21 5.28
C ILE A 175 2.53 -25.43 4.89
N THR A 176 2.32 -26.36 5.82
CA THR A 176 1.46 -27.52 5.59
C THR A 176 0.11 -27.32 6.27
N VAL A 177 -0.95 -27.35 5.50
CA VAL A 177 -2.34 -27.36 6.00
C VAL A 177 -2.74 -28.81 6.26
N ILE A 178 -3.03 -29.11 7.51
CA ILE A 178 -3.53 -30.44 7.92
C ILE A 178 -5.06 -30.41 8.01
N PRO A 179 -5.73 -31.54 7.66
CA PRO A 179 -7.19 -31.65 7.71
C PRO A 179 -7.76 -31.43 9.11
#